data_ffbfdb60694939a5365ef0de5042868b
#
_entry.id   ffbfdb60694939a5365ef0de5042868b
#
_cell.length_a   1.000
_cell.length_b   1.000
_cell.length_c   1.000
_cell.angle_alpha   90.00
_cell.angle_beta   90.00
_cell.angle_gamma   90.00
#
_symmetry.space_group_name_H-M   'P 1'
#
loop_
_entity.id
_entity.type
_entity.pdbx_description
1 polymer ?
#
loop_
_entity_poly.entity_id
_entity_poly.type
_entity_poly.pdbx_seq_one_letter_code
_entity_poly.pdbx_strand_id
1 'polypeptide(L)'
;MKQDRKPAVVLIAEDDKEMRSLLCDELYDLGVSIREAADGDEALRVVLDVRPSLILTDLRMPAGGLDYISRLRTFAPGVPIILLTSFGDSRTKADALASGVEAYFDKPVRLSELRGAVQRLLGPALALDGEVN
;
A
#
# COMPACT_ATOMS: atom_id res chain seq x y z
N MET A 1 -13.78 22.92 -6.82
CA MET A 1 -13.43 23.63 -5.61
C MET A 1 -12.40 22.85 -4.82
N LYS A 2 -11.37 23.51 -4.43
CA LYS A 2 -10.25 22.85 -3.79
C LYS A 2 -10.59 22.30 -2.41
N GLN A 3 -11.44 23.00 -1.70
CA GLN A 3 -11.84 22.58 -0.35
C GLN A 3 -12.60 21.28 -0.34
N ASP A 4 -13.09 20.84 -1.50
CA ASP A 4 -13.79 19.56 -1.58
C ASP A 4 -12.86 18.40 -1.85
N ARG A 5 -11.59 18.68 -2.10
CA ARG A 5 -10.63 17.64 -2.42
C ARG A 5 -10.20 16.91 -1.17
N LYS A 6 -10.34 15.60 -1.19
CA LYS A 6 -9.96 14.77 -0.06
C LYS A 6 -8.51 14.30 -0.23
N PRO A 7 -7.78 14.12 0.87
CA PRO A 7 -6.44 13.58 0.77
C PRO A 7 -6.47 12.16 0.22
N ALA A 8 -5.41 11.78 -0.45
CA ALA A 8 -5.23 10.40 -0.90
C ALA A 8 -5.22 9.49 0.32
N VAL A 9 -5.81 8.31 0.20
CA VAL A 9 -5.84 7.33 1.28
C VAL A 9 -4.85 6.23 0.97
N VAL A 10 -3.96 5.95 1.90
CA VAL A 10 -3.01 4.85 1.79
C VAL A 10 -3.39 3.79 2.81
N LEU A 11 -3.62 2.58 2.34
CA LEU A 11 -3.83 1.44 3.23
C LEU A 11 -2.48 0.79 3.49
N ILE A 12 -2.13 0.63 4.76
CA ILE A 12 -0.93 -0.07 5.18
C ILE A 12 -1.36 -1.33 5.92
N ALA A 13 -1.09 -2.49 5.31
CA ALA A 13 -1.45 -3.78 5.88
C ALA A 13 -0.18 -4.51 6.28
N GLU A 14 0.02 -4.70 7.57
CA GLU A 14 1.22 -5.27 8.15
C GLU A 14 0.88 -5.81 9.54
N ASP A 15 1.14 -7.08 9.80
CA ASP A 15 0.80 -7.69 11.08
C ASP A 15 1.78 -7.33 12.20
N ASP A 16 3.02 -6.98 11.86
CA ASP A 16 3.99 -6.54 12.87
C ASP A 16 3.69 -5.09 13.22
N LYS A 17 3.28 -4.87 14.46
CA LYS A 17 2.87 -3.54 14.91
C LYS A 17 3.99 -2.51 14.81
N GLU A 18 5.22 -2.90 15.17
CA GLU A 18 6.35 -1.97 15.11
C GLU A 18 6.66 -1.57 13.69
N MET A 19 6.68 -2.54 12.78
CA MET A 19 6.92 -2.26 11.37
C MET A 19 5.80 -1.38 10.81
N ARG A 20 4.55 -1.68 11.17
CA ARG A 20 3.42 -0.88 10.72
C ARG A 20 3.55 0.58 11.17
N SER A 21 3.97 0.79 12.42
CA SER A 21 4.19 2.15 12.93
C SER A 21 5.30 2.87 12.16
N LEU A 22 6.39 2.16 11.86
CA LEU A 22 7.48 2.76 11.09
C LEU A 22 7.01 3.19 9.70
N LEU A 23 6.19 2.36 9.06
CA LEU A 23 5.66 2.68 7.75
C LEU A 23 4.74 3.91 7.81
N CYS A 24 3.89 3.95 8.82
CA CYS A 24 3.00 5.10 9.01
C CYS A 24 3.80 6.39 9.22
N ASP A 25 4.82 6.33 10.07
CA ASP A 25 5.65 7.48 10.36
C ASP A 25 6.38 7.98 9.11
N GLU A 26 6.85 7.05 8.30
CA GLU A 26 7.58 7.41 7.08
C GLU A 26 6.70 8.15 6.09
N LEU A 27 5.42 7.81 6.03
CA LEU A 27 4.51 8.36 5.02
C LEU A 27 3.63 9.49 5.53
N TYR A 28 3.67 9.74 6.84
CA TYR A 28 2.76 10.69 7.48
C TYR A 28 2.82 12.09 6.87
N ASP A 29 4.02 12.56 6.58
CA ASP A 29 4.22 13.93 6.10
C ASP A 29 3.95 14.12 4.61
N LEU A 30 3.55 13.06 3.92
CA LEU A 30 3.15 13.18 2.53
C LEU A 30 1.77 13.81 2.37
N GLY A 31 1.08 14.09 3.47
CA GLY A 31 -0.25 14.68 3.39
C GLY A 31 -1.33 13.68 3.03
N VAL A 32 -1.06 12.39 3.25
CA VAL A 32 -2.02 11.33 2.96
C VAL A 32 -2.78 10.96 4.22
N SER A 33 -3.98 10.40 4.03
CA SER A 33 -4.74 9.80 5.10
C SER A 33 -4.35 8.32 5.15
N ILE A 34 -3.96 7.83 6.31
CA ILE A 34 -3.48 6.45 6.46
C ILE A 34 -4.53 5.61 7.16
N ARG A 35 -4.82 4.44 6.58
CA ARG A 35 -5.63 3.42 7.22
C ARG A 35 -4.75 2.21 7.44
N GLU A 36 -4.90 1.59 8.58
CA GLU A 36 -4.05 0.45 8.97
C GLU A 36 -4.85 -0.83 9.02
N ALA A 37 -4.19 -1.93 8.72
CA ALA A 37 -4.76 -3.26 8.86
C ALA A 37 -3.68 -4.21 9.37
N ALA A 38 -4.04 -5.11 10.26
CA ALA A 38 -3.11 -6.07 10.86
C ALA A 38 -3.17 -7.44 10.19
N ASP A 39 -4.12 -7.66 9.30
CA ASP A 39 -4.25 -8.91 8.58
C ASP A 39 -5.00 -8.68 7.27
N GLY A 40 -5.06 -9.73 6.45
CA GLY A 40 -5.69 -9.63 5.14
C GLY A 40 -7.19 -9.38 5.17
N ASP A 41 -7.88 -9.95 6.16
CA ASP A 41 -9.32 -9.74 6.27
C ASP A 41 -9.64 -8.29 6.62
N GLU A 42 -8.88 -7.73 7.55
CA GLU A 42 -9.05 -6.32 7.92
C GLU A 42 -8.72 -5.41 6.73
N ALA A 43 -7.66 -5.74 6.00
CA ALA A 43 -7.29 -4.96 4.81
C ALA A 43 -8.41 -4.95 3.78
N LEU A 44 -9.04 -6.10 3.53
CA LEU A 44 -10.15 -6.16 2.59
C LEU A 44 -11.33 -5.33 3.06
N ARG A 45 -11.61 -5.35 4.37
CA ARG A 45 -12.68 -4.50 4.92
C ARG A 45 -12.39 -3.01 4.69
N VAL A 46 -11.14 -2.60 4.87
CA VAL A 46 -10.76 -1.21 4.63
C VAL A 46 -10.95 -0.84 3.15
N VAL A 47 -10.55 -1.75 2.26
CA VAL A 47 -10.68 -1.52 0.82
C VAL A 47 -12.15 -1.28 0.44
N LEU A 48 -13.06 -2.05 1.04
CA LEU A 48 -14.49 -1.91 0.77
C LEU A 48 -15.08 -0.64 1.38
N ASP A 49 -14.46 -0.17 2.47
CA ASP A 49 -14.96 1.00 3.20
C ASP A 49 -14.52 2.32 2.57
N VAL A 50 -13.25 2.46 2.21
CA VAL A 50 -12.72 3.77 1.85
C VAL A 50 -12.11 3.87 0.45
N ARG A 51 -11.95 2.77 -0.24
CA ARG A 51 -11.38 2.80 -1.58
C ARG A 51 -10.02 3.52 -1.63
N PRO A 52 -8.96 2.88 -1.18
CA PRO A 52 -7.66 3.56 -1.08
C PRO A 52 -7.09 3.95 -2.45
N SER A 53 -6.22 4.94 -2.43
CA SER A 53 -5.48 5.40 -3.60
C SER A 53 -4.23 4.57 -3.82
N LEU A 54 -3.76 3.88 -2.78
CA LEU A 54 -2.58 3.03 -2.84
C LEU A 54 -2.67 2.02 -1.71
N ILE A 55 -2.22 0.81 -1.98
CA ILE A 55 -2.17 -0.26 -0.98
C ILE A 55 -0.71 -0.68 -0.80
N LEU A 56 -0.24 -0.59 0.44
CA LEU A 56 1.08 -1.06 0.84
C LEU A 56 0.84 -2.24 1.76
N THR A 57 1.25 -3.43 1.36
CA THR A 57 0.88 -4.62 2.13
C THR A 57 2.02 -5.63 2.20
N ASP A 58 2.09 -6.30 3.35
CA ASP A 58 2.88 -7.50 3.47
C ASP A 58 2.11 -8.65 2.82
N LEU A 59 2.84 -9.62 2.32
CA LEU A 59 2.27 -10.85 1.78
C LEU A 59 2.11 -11.88 2.89
N ARG A 60 3.07 -11.95 3.81
CA ARG A 60 3.11 -12.97 4.87
C ARG A 60 2.50 -12.43 6.15
N MET A 61 1.20 -12.57 6.25
CA MET A 61 0.44 -12.20 7.43
C MET A 61 -0.81 -13.05 7.47
N PRO A 62 -1.51 -13.12 8.60
CA PRO A 62 -2.75 -13.88 8.66
C PRO A 62 -3.72 -13.39 7.58
N ALA A 63 -4.38 -14.34 6.92
CA ALA A 63 -5.28 -14.09 5.81
C ALA A 63 -4.61 -13.36 4.65
N GLY A 64 -3.29 -13.48 4.53
CA GLY A 64 -2.50 -12.91 3.44
C GLY A 64 -2.30 -13.93 2.33
N GLY A 65 -1.22 -13.73 1.56
CA GLY A 65 -0.86 -14.63 0.48
C GLY A 65 -1.39 -14.18 -0.87
N LEU A 66 -1.15 -14.99 -1.89
CA LEU A 66 -1.48 -14.61 -3.26
C LEU A 66 -2.99 -14.51 -3.51
N ASP A 67 -3.79 -15.34 -2.83
CA ASP A 67 -5.25 -15.23 -2.92
C ASP A 67 -5.73 -13.87 -2.42
N TYR A 68 -5.14 -13.41 -1.34
CA TYR A 68 -5.46 -12.10 -0.80
C TYR A 68 -5.14 -10.99 -1.82
N ILE A 69 -3.99 -11.10 -2.48
CA ILE A 69 -3.60 -10.12 -3.51
C ILE A 69 -4.63 -10.13 -4.65
N SER A 70 -5.07 -11.31 -5.07
CA SER A 70 -6.12 -11.43 -6.09
C SER A 70 -7.40 -10.73 -5.67
N ARG A 71 -7.79 -10.88 -4.42
CA ARG A 71 -8.98 -10.23 -3.90
C ARG A 71 -8.83 -8.72 -3.85
N LEU A 72 -7.66 -8.24 -3.46
CA LEU A 72 -7.40 -6.80 -3.52
C LEU A 72 -7.58 -6.27 -4.93
N ARG A 73 -7.08 -6.99 -5.93
CA ARG A 73 -7.26 -6.59 -7.32
C ARG A 73 -8.73 -6.54 -7.72
N THR A 74 -9.48 -7.53 -7.27
CA THR A 74 -10.91 -7.61 -7.60
C THR A 74 -11.69 -6.46 -6.99
N PHE A 75 -11.43 -6.16 -5.72
CA PHE A 75 -12.22 -5.15 -5.00
C PHE A 75 -11.67 -3.74 -5.14
N ALA A 76 -10.42 -3.59 -5.58
CA ALA A 76 -9.81 -2.29 -5.78
C ALA A 76 -9.14 -2.24 -7.15
N PRO A 77 -9.91 -2.38 -8.25
CA PRO A 77 -9.32 -2.38 -9.59
C PRO A 77 -8.65 -1.04 -9.87
N GLY A 78 -7.46 -1.10 -10.44
CA GLY A 78 -6.72 0.11 -10.79
C GLY A 78 -5.95 0.75 -9.65
N VAL A 79 -6.11 0.28 -8.43
CA VAL A 79 -5.36 0.84 -7.30
C VAL A 79 -3.97 0.21 -7.28
N PRO A 80 -2.90 1.01 -7.23
CA PRO A 80 -1.55 0.44 -7.18
C PRO A 80 -1.29 -0.29 -5.87
N ILE A 81 -0.60 -1.42 -5.97
CA ILE A 81 -0.24 -2.24 -4.83
C ILE A 81 1.28 -2.33 -4.74
N ILE A 82 1.82 -1.98 -3.59
CA ILE A 82 3.23 -2.19 -3.24
C ILE A 82 3.28 -3.35 -2.27
N LEU A 83 4.06 -4.36 -2.60
CA LEU A 83 4.17 -5.56 -1.78
C LEU A 83 5.48 -5.56 -1.02
N LEU A 84 5.39 -5.80 0.29
CA LEU A 84 6.56 -6.01 1.14
C LEU A 84 6.52 -7.43 1.66
N THR A 85 7.69 -8.10 1.72
CA THR A 85 7.71 -9.43 2.31
C THR A 85 9.09 -9.78 2.82
N SER A 86 9.13 -10.59 3.90
CA SER A 86 10.38 -10.97 4.55
C SER A 86 11.16 -12.00 3.74
N PHE A 87 10.50 -12.88 3.06
CA PHE A 87 11.13 -13.95 2.31
C PHE A 87 10.38 -14.16 1.03
N GLY A 88 10.86 -13.51 -0.01
CA GLY A 88 10.39 -13.87 -1.31
C GLY A 88 11.42 -14.77 -1.94
N ASP A 89 11.14 -16.03 -2.15
CA ASP A 89 11.94 -16.77 -3.09
C ASP A 89 11.60 -16.24 -4.49
N SER A 90 12.41 -16.55 -5.47
CA SER A 90 12.23 -15.98 -6.81
C SER A 90 10.88 -16.36 -7.41
N ARG A 91 10.34 -17.51 -7.05
CA ARG A 91 9.07 -17.96 -7.56
C ARG A 91 7.93 -17.13 -6.96
N THR A 92 7.95 -16.91 -5.65
CA THR A 92 6.94 -16.08 -4.98
C THR A 92 6.96 -14.66 -5.54
N LYS A 93 8.16 -14.11 -5.75
CA LYS A 93 8.30 -12.79 -6.33
C LYS A 93 7.73 -12.74 -7.74
N ALA A 94 8.05 -13.73 -8.57
CA ALA A 94 7.55 -13.80 -9.93
C ALA A 94 6.03 -13.89 -9.95
N ASP A 95 5.45 -14.74 -9.07
CA ASP A 95 4.01 -14.90 -8.99
C ASP A 95 3.33 -13.62 -8.54
N ALA A 96 3.93 -12.92 -7.57
CA ALA A 96 3.39 -11.66 -7.09
C ALA A 96 3.42 -10.59 -8.19
N LEU A 97 4.52 -10.49 -8.92
CA LEU A 97 4.62 -9.54 -10.01
C LEU A 97 3.66 -9.89 -11.14
N ALA A 98 3.48 -11.19 -11.41
CA ALA A 98 2.53 -11.64 -12.43
C ALA A 98 1.08 -11.32 -12.04
N SER A 99 0.79 -11.17 -10.75
CA SER A 99 -0.55 -10.82 -10.29
C SER A 99 -0.83 -9.32 -10.41
N GLY A 100 0.16 -8.53 -10.88
CA GLY A 100 -0.07 -7.14 -11.22
C GLY A 100 0.26 -6.13 -10.14
N VAL A 101 1.07 -6.50 -9.13
CA VAL A 101 1.53 -5.50 -8.16
C VAL A 101 2.50 -4.55 -8.85
N GLU A 102 2.44 -3.29 -8.48
CA GLU A 102 3.23 -2.25 -9.13
C GLU A 102 4.67 -2.18 -8.63
N ALA A 103 4.92 -2.65 -7.41
CA ALA A 103 6.27 -2.68 -6.86
C ALA A 103 6.37 -3.77 -5.81
N TYR A 104 7.59 -4.24 -5.62
CA TYR A 104 7.89 -5.34 -4.70
C TYR A 104 9.18 -5.00 -3.97
N PHE A 105 9.16 -5.11 -2.65
CA PHE A 105 10.35 -4.89 -1.82
C PHE A 105 10.54 -6.05 -0.86
N ASP A 106 11.78 -6.53 -0.77
CA ASP A 106 12.16 -7.50 0.25
C ASP A 106 12.46 -6.77 1.55
N LYS A 107 12.08 -7.37 2.66
CA LYS A 107 12.46 -6.83 3.97
C LYS A 107 13.88 -7.31 4.33
N PRO A 108 14.71 -6.49 4.96
CA PRO A 108 14.41 -5.13 5.42
C PRO A 108 14.44 -4.14 4.27
N VAL A 109 13.42 -3.33 4.19
CA VAL A 109 13.29 -2.33 3.12
C VAL A 109 13.94 -1.02 3.58
N ARG A 110 14.56 -0.32 2.63
CA ARG A 110 15.02 1.03 2.90
C ARG A 110 13.81 1.96 2.80
N LEU A 111 13.51 2.63 3.90
CA LEU A 111 12.30 3.44 3.96
C LEU A 111 12.32 4.57 2.94
N SER A 112 13.49 5.13 2.63
CA SER A 112 13.58 6.18 1.61
C SER A 112 13.21 5.66 0.22
N GLU A 113 13.58 4.42 -0.10
CA GLU A 113 13.22 3.82 -1.39
C GLU A 113 11.74 3.53 -1.46
N LEU A 114 11.17 3.05 -0.37
CA LEU A 114 9.75 2.80 -0.29
C LEU A 114 8.97 4.11 -0.44
N ARG A 115 9.40 5.15 0.26
CA ARG A 115 8.78 6.47 0.15
C ARG A 115 8.80 6.96 -1.28
N GLY A 116 9.94 6.78 -1.97
CA GLY A 116 10.04 7.17 -3.38
C GLY A 116 9.03 6.44 -4.26
N ALA A 117 8.83 5.15 -4.03
CA ALA A 117 7.85 4.37 -4.79
C ALA A 117 6.43 4.87 -4.51
N VAL A 118 6.12 5.15 -3.23
CA VAL A 118 4.81 5.69 -2.86
C VAL A 118 4.57 7.02 -3.54
N GLN A 119 5.55 7.93 -3.49
CA GLN A 119 5.42 9.23 -4.14
C GLN A 119 5.20 9.10 -5.64
N ARG A 120 5.94 8.20 -6.28
CA ARG A 120 5.79 8.00 -7.72
C ARG A 120 4.40 7.48 -8.07
N LEU A 121 3.90 6.51 -7.31
CA LEU A 121 2.61 5.90 -7.60
C LEU A 121 1.43 6.78 -7.23
N LEU A 122 1.60 7.64 -6.23
CA LEU A 122 0.60 8.62 -5.84
C LEU A 122 0.78 9.96 -6.54
N GLY A 123 1.81 10.08 -7.39
CA GLY A 123 2.19 11.35 -7.98
C GLY A 123 1.02 12.20 -8.46
N PRO A 124 0.10 11.66 -9.26
CA PRO A 124 -1.02 12.46 -9.73
C PRO A 124 -1.88 13.02 -8.60
N ALA A 125 -2.15 12.23 -7.56
CA ALA A 125 -2.95 12.69 -6.42
C ALA A 125 -2.21 13.74 -5.61
N LEU A 126 -0.92 13.55 -5.39
CA LEU A 126 -0.10 14.53 -4.66
C LEU A 126 0.12 15.79 -5.48
N ALA A 127 0.28 15.65 -6.79
CA ALA A 127 0.46 16.79 -7.68
C ALA A 127 -0.76 17.69 -7.68
N LEU A 128 -1.96 17.12 -7.60
CA LEU A 128 -3.16 17.93 -7.52
C LEU A 128 -3.16 18.79 -6.25
N ASP A 129 -2.69 18.24 -5.15
CA ASP A 129 -2.56 19.03 -3.92
C ASP A 129 -1.46 20.07 -4.05
N GLY A 130 -0.36 19.71 -4.68
CA GLY A 130 0.75 20.64 -4.91
C GLY A 130 0.39 21.81 -5.78
N GLU A 131 -0.52 21.61 -6.71
CA GLU A 131 -0.95 22.68 -7.61
C GLU A 131 -1.78 23.74 -6.94
N VAL A 132 -2.17 23.50 -5.72
CA VAL A 132 -2.94 24.48 -4.97
C VAL A 132 -2.12 25.71 -4.63
N ASN A 133 -0.84 25.59 -4.63
CA ASN A 133 0.07 26.67 -4.28
C ASN A 133 -0.15 27.95 -5.07
#